data_690d316392719a5aa2f68d3b66b94f28
#
_entry.id   690d316392719a5aa2f68d3b66b94f28
#
_cell.length_a   1.000
_cell.length_b   1.000
_cell.length_c   1.000
_cell.angle_alpha   90.00
_cell.angle_beta   90.00
_cell.angle_gamma   90.00
#
_symmetry.space_group_name_H-M   'P 1'
#
loop_
_entity.id
_entity.type
_entity.pdbx_description
1 polymer ?
#
loop_
_entity_poly.entity_id
_entity_poly.type
_entity_poly.pdbx_seq_one_letter_code
_entity_poly.pdbx_strand_id
1 'polypeptide(L)'
;MYLRAMKNISFCVAIFLYSSFLISQNSIEQREFNLDSLRFFSSTKSNLQLIFNSSVVLISDSKYSLEPIAKIEKSFFYELNNSNFDVVKDSIGSQFFVRKQLGEVFTFQDNAFKRTDLSGFLNSNAGSSKLFYNNALYSLFGNGYFKENNLILRYDFKAREWSKVNPFLDSDIPKARTNAIVKKIDDQLYILGGNYQNNSNQTVYARDLYLFNFLNNKVTKIGDLTDLFNFNTLNQIIEIDKYRSFVLKRDKLILIDFKNLTYDAIDYSKNAIDFTYFQKLEDKIYYLKIDDSKFQINSIELENLLSKFKNPKSLLKENYFSFSKMVYLILLLGFISSFYIFSRAYNLRKFKLKSILKQANYITYKNFILPLDYEESDVIDFLILKKKVTLSAIFELPCFNEYSDSYKKIYIPKLIKELNEKFNLQAPKKFKLSLEKNKNKIDKRILEISLKGEIIPYKGWISYVFKL
;
A
#
# COMPACT_ATOMS: atom_id res chain seq x y z
N MET A 1 47.67 19.19 13.16
CA MET A 1 46.39 19.94 13.30
C MET A 1 46.16 20.91 12.15
N TYR A 2 47.17 21.62 11.64
CA TYR A 2 47.05 22.57 10.50
C TYR A 2 46.60 21.97 9.16
N LEU A 3 47.01 20.77 8.79
CA LEU A 3 46.66 20.13 7.52
C LEU A 3 45.16 19.71 7.44
N ARG A 4 44.50 19.47 8.59
CA ARG A 4 43.05 19.16 8.63
C ARG A 4 42.20 20.42 8.47
N ALA A 5 42.66 21.55 9.00
CA ALA A 5 42.00 22.85 8.85
C ALA A 5 42.05 23.35 7.39
N MET A 6 43.18 23.18 6.71
CA MET A 6 43.33 23.58 5.29
C MET A 6 42.45 22.73 4.36
N LYS A 7 42.26 21.40 4.61
CA LYS A 7 41.34 20.57 3.83
C LYS A 7 39.92 21.02 3.99
N ASN A 8 39.49 21.41 5.18
CA ASN A 8 38.11 21.87 5.41
C ASN A 8 37.85 23.25 4.79
N ILE A 9 38.83 24.16 4.80
CA ILE A 9 38.70 25.46 4.14
C ILE A 9 38.68 25.30 2.61
N SER A 10 39.51 24.43 2.04
CA SER A 10 39.50 24.13 0.60
C SER A 10 38.18 23.49 0.16
N PHE A 11 37.58 22.65 1.01
CA PHE A 11 36.26 22.03 0.75
C PHE A 11 35.11 23.05 0.82
N CYS A 12 35.15 23.97 1.81
CA CYS A 12 34.15 25.05 1.90
C CYS A 12 34.29 26.05 0.75
N VAL A 13 35.46 26.39 0.31
CA VAL A 13 35.71 27.28 -0.83
C VAL A 13 35.29 26.59 -2.14
N ALA A 14 35.56 25.30 -2.28
CA ALA A 14 35.07 24.53 -3.44
C ALA A 14 33.52 24.44 -3.49
N ILE A 15 32.86 24.27 -2.34
CA ILE A 15 31.39 24.32 -2.25
C ILE A 15 30.85 25.71 -2.57
N PHE A 16 31.53 26.77 -2.10
CA PHE A 16 31.13 28.15 -2.37
C PHE A 16 31.34 28.55 -3.85
N LEU A 17 32.46 28.13 -4.45
CA LEU A 17 32.69 28.29 -5.88
C LEU A 17 31.80 27.43 -6.74
N TYR A 18 31.42 26.20 -6.28
CA TYR A 18 30.50 25.32 -6.96
C TYR A 18 29.06 25.84 -6.90
N SER A 19 28.67 26.51 -5.82
CA SER A 19 27.34 27.14 -5.72
C SER A 19 27.22 28.41 -6.55
N SER A 20 28.30 29.14 -6.76
CA SER A 20 28.34 30.36 -7.61
C SER A 20 28.52 30.05 -9.10
N PHE A 21 29.03 28.88 -9.48
CA PHE A 21 29.17 28.48 -10.90
C PHE A 21 27.90 27.87 -11.52
N LEU A 22 26.83 27.72 -10.75
CA LEU A 22 25.67 26.90 -11.12
C LEU A 22 24.53 27.64 -11.81
N ILE A 23 24.65 28.91 -12.08
CA ILE A 23 23.63 29.67 -12.81
C ILE A 23 24.34 30.51 -13.89
N SER A 24 24.55 29.89 -15.04
CA SER A 24 24.69 30.68 -16.26
C SER A 24 23.32 31.28 -16.57
N GLN A 25 23.05 32.42 -15.96
CA GLN A 25 21.85 33.22 -16.26
C GLN A 25 22.12 33.98 -17.55
N ASN A 26 21.54 33.55 -18.66
CA ASN A 26 21.34 34.42 -19.77
C ASN A 26 20.25 35.43 -19.37
N SER A 27 20.65 36.58 -18.85
CA SER A 27 19.74 37.69 -18.57
C SER A 27 19.23 38.22 -19.91
N ILE A 28 17.96 38.01 -20.19
CA ILE A 28 17.23 38.83 -21.16
C ILE A 28 17.33 40.26 -20.65
N GLU A 29 17.70 41.23 -21.51
CA GLU A 29 17.89 42.63 -21.14
C GLU A 29 17.13 43.07 -19.90
N GLN A 30 17.86 43.59 -18.88
CA GLN A 30 17.35 43.86 -17.52
C GLN A 30 16.25 44.93 -17.54
N ARG A 31 15.09 44.59 -18.10
CA ARG A 31 13.92 45.47 -18.08
C ARG A 31 13.15 45.15 -16.77
N GLU A 32 13.07 46.15 -15.92
CA GLU A 32 12.26 46.09 -14.72
C GLU A 32 10.81 46.37 -15.05
N PHE A 33 9.93 45.50 -14.55
CA PHE A 33 8.49 45.64 -14.66
C PHE A 33 7.87 45.85 -13.29
N ASN A 34 6.76 46.60 -13.24
CA ASN A 34 6.02 46.75 -11.99
C ASN A 34 5.13 45.52 -11.71
N LEU A 35 5.33 44.88 -10.56
CA LEU A 35 4.63 43.70 -10.14
C LEU A 35 3.14 43.98 -9.90
N ASP A 36 2.77 45.12 -9.32
CA ASP A 36 1.39 45.46 -8.97
C ASP A 36 0.47 45.54 -10.20
N SER A 37 1.04 45.82 -11.38
CA SER A 37 0.31 45.87 -12.61
C SER A 37 0.24 44.53 -13.37
N LEU A 38 1.03 43.55 -12.97
CA LEU A 38 1.03 42.22 -13.58
C LEU A 38 -0.22 41.43 -13.17
N ARG A 39 -0.95 40.94 -14.15
CA ARG A 39 -2.14 40.12 -13.95
C ARG A 39 -1.88 38.63 -14.21
N PHE A 40 -1.22 38.32 -15.32
CA PHE A 40 -0.88 36.97 -15.69
C PHE A 40 0.55 36.86 -16.21
N PHE A 41 1.19 35.76 -15.84
CA PHE A 41 2.42 35.28 -16.46
C PHE A 41 2.16 33.89 -17.01
N SER A 42 2.19 33.75 -18.32
CA SER A 42 1.87 32.49 -19.01
C SER A 42 2.79 32.30 -20.21
N SER A 43 2.71 31.17 -20.88
CA SER A 43 3.37 30.93 -22.15
C SER A 43 2.36 30.46 -23.17
N THR A 44 2.47 30.92 -24.39
CA THR A 44 1.82 30.35 -25.59
C THR A 44 2.75 29.24 -26.13
N LYS A 45 2.49 28.77 -27.35
CA LYS A 45 3.35 27.81 -28.01
C LYS A 45 4.77 28.36 -28.30
N SER A 46 4.85 29.63 -28.66
CA SER A 46 6.08 30.28 -29.13
C SER A 46 6.52 31.48 -28.31
N ASN A 47 5.70 32.01 -27.43
CA ASN A 47 5.97 33.25 -26.70
C ASN A 47 5.66 33.12 -25.23
N LEU A 48 6.45 33.81 -24.38
CA LEU A 48 6.00 34.16 -23.04
C LEU A 48 5.04 35.36 -23.15
N GLN A 49 4.02 35.34 -22.35
CA GLN A 49 2.99 36.32 -22.29
C GLN A 49 2.83 36.89 -20.89
N LEU A 50 3.03 38.21 -20.78
CA LEU A 50 2.76 38.94 -19.54
C LEU A 50 1.58 39.86 -19.82
N ILE A 51 0.51 39.69 -19.09
CA ILE A 51 -0.70 40.52 -19.20
C ILE A 51 -0.69 41.48 -18.03
N PHE A 52 -0.63 42.76 -18.36
CA PHE A 52 -0.70 43.88 -17.43
C PHE A 52 -2.08 44.52 -17.47
N ASN A 53 -2.27 45.55 -16.65
CA ASN A 53 -3.53 46.28 -16.57
C ASN A 53 -3.99 46.88 -17.92
N SER A 54 -3.06 47.31 -18.75
CA SER A 54 -3.35 48.07 -19.99
C SER A 54 -2.64 47.54 -21.22
N SER A 55 -1.80 46.53 -21.06
CA SER A 55 -0.95 46.04 -22.14
C SER A 55 -0.61 44.57 -22.00
N VAL A 56 -0.28 43.94 -23.10
CA VAL A 56 0.32 42.63 -23.16
C VAL A 56 1.75 42.76 -23.66
N VAL A 57 2.67 42.13 -22.96
CA VAL A 57 4.04 42.00 -23.40
C VAL A 57 4.25 40.57 -23.87
N LEU A 58 4.62 40.39 -25.12
CA LEU A 58 5.01 39.12 -25.71
C LEU A 58 6.51 39.09 -25.84
N ILE A 59 7.11 38.00 -25.39
CA ILE A 59 8.55 37.77 -25.43
C ILE A 59 8.81 36.53 -26.27
N SER A 60 9.53 36.71 -27.37
CA SER A 60 9.94 35.66 -28.30
C SER A 60 11.41 35.84 -28.60
N ASP A 61 12.23 34.79 -28.47
CA ASP A 61 13.66 34.82 -28.85
C ASP A 61 14.43 36.06 -28.38
N SER A 62 14.21 36.50 -27.15
CA SER A 62 14.81 37.71 -26.57
C SER A 62 14.28 39.04 -27.16
N LYS A 63 13.23 39.02 -27.96
CA LYS A 63 12.56 40.22 -28.46
C LYS A 63 11.27 40.47 -27.67
N TYR A 64 11.03 41.71 -27.41
CA TYR A 64 9.80 42.19 -26.76
C TYR A 64 8.89 42.87 -27.78
N SER A 65 7.64 42.45 -27.82
CA SER A 65 6.57 43.23 -28.44
C SER A 65 5.60 43.70 -27.37
N LEU A 66 5.20 44.94 -27.41
CA LEU A 66 4.22 45.53 -26.51
C LEU A 66 2.96 45.79 -27.31
N GLU A 67 1.87 45.15 -26.93
CA GLU A 67 0.57 45.34 -27.58
C GLU A 67 -0.42 45.95 -26.60
N PRO A 68 -1.16 46.98 -26.96
CA PRO A 68 -2.20 47.54 -26.09
C PRO A 68 -3.37 46.55 -25.98
N ILE A 69 -3.92 46.41 -24.78
CA ILE A 69 -5.13 45.63 -24.57
C ILE A 69 -6.32 46.46 -25.08
N ALA A 70 -7.06 45.91 -26.05
CA ALA A 70 -8.32 46.46 -26.47
C ALA A 70 -9.38 46.23 -25.38
N LYS A 71 -9.91 47.29 -24.84
CA LYS A 71 -11.04 47.40 -23.91
C LYS A 71 -11.40 46.18 -23.05
N ILE A 72 -11.02 46.22 -21.76
CA ILE A 72 -11.56 45.32 -20.73
C ILE A 72 -12.57 46.11 -19.91
N GLU A 73 -13.72 45.54 -19.57
CA GLU A 73 -14.66 46.16 -18.65
C GLU A 73 -13.99 46.42 -17.29
N LYS A 74 -14.08 47.64 -16.76
CA LYS A 74 -13.39 48.04 -15.52
C LYS A 74 -13.69 47.12 -14.35
N SER A 75 -14.90 46.62 -14.20
CA SER A 75 -15.31 45.70 -13.13
C SER A 75 -14.62 44.34 -13.17
N PHE A 76 -14.37 43.84 -14.38
CA PHE A 76 -13.70 42.56 -14.62
C PHE A 76 -12.18 42.64 -14.37
N PHE A 77 -11.60 43.81 -14.56
CA PHE A 77 -10.16 44.05 -14.49
C PHE A 77 -9.57 43.79 -13.13
N TYR A 78 -10.24 44.21 -12.07
CA TYR A 78 -9.73 44.05 -10.70
C TYR A 78 -9.71 42.61 -10.24
N GLU A 79 -10.50 41.73 -10.85
CA GLU A 79 -10.60 40.31 -10.52
C GLU A 79 -9.66 39.45 -11.38
N LEU A 80 -9.12 40.01 -12.48
CA LEU A 80 -8.30 39.29 -13.44
C LEU A 80 -6.88 39.15 -12.92
N ASN A 81 -6.58 38.04 -12.26
CA ASN A 81 -5.25 37.71 -11.78
C ASN A 81 -5.06 36.18 -11.57
N ASN A 82 -3.83 35.77 -11.43
CA ASN A 82 -3.49 34.34 -11.20
C ASN A 82 -4.10 33.74 -9.92
N SER A 83 -4.49 34.56 -8.94
CA SER A 83 -5.16 34.06 -7.73
C SER A 83 -6.60 33.65 -8.00
N ASN A 84 -7.29 34.33 -8.91
CA ASN A 84 -8.71 34.15 -9.20
C ASN A 84 -8.97 33.24 -10.43
N PHE A 85 -7.98 33.04 -11.28
CA PHE A 85 -8.11 32.25 -12.50
C PHE A 85 -7.05 31.19 -12.62
N ASP A 86 -7.43 30.07 -13.25
CA ASP A 86 -6.51 29.06 -13.76
C ASP A 86 -6.37 29.26 -15.28
N VAL A 87 -5.14 29.18 -15.77
CA VAL A 87 -4.86 29.22 -17.20
C VAL A 87 -4.69 27.82 -17.72
N VAL A 88 -5.56 27.37 -18.59
CA VAL A 88 -5.53 26.05 -19.23
C VAL A 88 -5.21 26.22 -20.70
N LYS A 89 -4.33 25.39 -21.25
CA LYS A 89 -3.92 25.44 -22.66
C LYS A 89 -4.47 24.23 -23.41
N ASP A 90 -4.87 24.45 -24.64
CA ASP A 90 -5.15 23.37 -25.58
C ASP A 90 -3.86 22.83 -26.23
N SER A 91 -4.00 21.86 -27.12
CA SER A 91 -2.86 21.24 -27.82
C SER A 91 -2.16 22.17 -28.83
N ILE A 92 -2.83 23.24 -29.28
CA ILE A 92 -2.28 24.22 -30.22
C ILE A 92 -1.75 25.47 -29.51
N GLY A 93 -1.93 25.55 -28.17
CA GLY A 93 -1.42 26.65 -27.35
C GLY A 93 -2.42 27.75 -27.07
N SER A 94 -3.69 27.63 -27.49
CA SER A 94 -4.74 28.58 -27.13
C SER A 94 -4.99 28.54 -25.62
N GLN A 95 -5.22 29.69 -25.02
CA GLN A 95 -5.37 29.83 -23.59
C GLN A 95 -6.82 30.06 -23.20
N PHE A 96 -7.25 29.29 -22.20
CA PHE A 96 -8.55 29.46 -21.53
C PHE A 96 -8.31 29.91 -20.11
N PHE A 97 -8.97 30.96 -19.70
CA PHE A 97 -8.91 31.50 -18.35
C PHE A 97 -10.18 31.07 -17.61
N VAL A 98 -10.04 30.17 -16.68
CA VAL A 98 -11.18 29.61 -15.94
C VAL A 98 -11.19 30.18 -14.53
N ARG A 99 -12.28 30.87 -14.17
CA ARG A 99 -12.43 31.45 -12.84
C ARG A 99 -12.54 30.35 -11.78
N LYS A 100 -11.66 30.41 -10.77
CA LYS A 100 -11.49 29.32 -9.80
C LYS A 100 -12.73 28.98 -9.01
N GLN A 101 -13.51 29.97 -8.59
CA GLN A 101 -14.69 29.74 -7.77
C GLN A 101 -15.95 29.49 -8.59
N LEU A 102 -16.15 30.28 -9.64
CA LEU A 102 -17.40 30.31 -10.39
C LEU A 102 -17.41 29.42 -11.62
N GLY A 103 -16.24 28.97 -12.08
CA GLY A 103 -16.12 28.14 -13.29
C GLY A 103 -16.35 28.85 -14.58
N GLU A 104 -16.48 30.21 -14.58
CA GLU A 104 -16.61 30.99 -15.78
C GLU A 104 -15.39 30.81 -16.68
N VAL A 105 -15.62 30.65 -17.98
CA VAL A 105 -14.59 30.41 -18.98
C VAL A 105 -14.43 31.65 -19.89
N PHE A 106 -13.21 32.13 -19.96
CA PHE A 106 -12.84 33.25 -20.83
C PHE A 106 -11.75 32.84 -21.81
N THR A 107 -11.73 33.46 -22.96
CA THR A 107 -10.63 33.39 -23.93
C THR A 107 -10.01 34.78 -24.08
N PHE A 108 -8.72 34.80 -24.37
CA PHE A 108 -8.01 36.03 -24.73
C PHE A 108 -7.74 36.02 -26.25
N GLN A 109 -8.48 36.81 -27.00
CA GLN A 109 -8.40 36.90 -28.45
C GLN A 109 -8.53 38.38 -28.88
N ASP A 110 -7.80 38.75 -29.91
CA ASP A 110 -7.80 40.14 -30.44
C ASP A 110 -7.49 41.17 -29.33
N ASN A 111 -6.55 40.81 -28.44
CA ASN A 111 -6.17 41.61 -27.28
C ASN A 111 -7.35 41.96 -26.34
N ALA A 112 -8.38 41.13 -26.30
CA ALA A 112 -9.53 41.30 -25.44
C ALA A 112 -9.92 39.99 -24.73
N PHE A 113 -10.37 40.11 -23.48
CA PHE A 113 -10.99 38.99 -22.77
C PHE A 113 -12.47 38.89 -23.14
N LYS A 114 -12.87 37.71 -23.61
CA LYS A 114 -14.26 37.40 -23.93
C LYS A 114 -14.75 36.24 -23.12
N ARG A 115 -15.86 36.42 -22.40
CA ARG A 115 -16.53 35.31 -21.72
C ARG A 115 -17.16 34.37 -22.76
N THR A 116 -16.87 33.10 -22.67
CA THR A 116 -17.34 32.09 -23.61
C THR A 116 -18.40 31.15 -23.03
N ASP A 117 -18.52 31.04 -21.71
CA ASP A 117 -19.52 30.20 -21.08
C ASP A 117 -20.87 30.87 -20.90
N LEU A 118 -21.92 30.05 -20.89
CA LEU A 118 -23.29 30.42 -20.56
C LEU A 118 -23.76 29.81 -19.26
N SER A 119 -22.86 29.07 -18.58
CA SER A 119 -23.18 28.38 -17.32
C SER A 119 -23.61 29.39 -16.26
N GLY A 120 -24.58 29.00 -15.47
CA GLY A 120 -24.82 29.62 -14.17
C GLY A 120 -23.63 29.40 -13.23
N PHE A 121 -23.68 30.01 -12.06
CA PHE A 121 -22.60 29.93 -11.09
C PHE A 121 -22.35 28.48 -10.65
N LEU A 122 -21.20 27.92 -11.02
CA LEU A 122 -20.72 26.62 -10.56
C LEU A 122 -19.94 26.81 -9.26
N ASN A 123 -20.62 27.01 -8.16
CA ASN A 123 -20.02 27.25 -6.84
C ASN A 123 -19.28 26.04 -6.26
N SER A 124 -18.74 25.16 -7.09
CA SER A 124 -18.07 23.92 -6.69
C SER A 124 -16.63 23.78 -7.19
N ASN A 125 -16.05 24.86 -7.72
CA ASN A 125 -14.78 24.80 -8.43
C ASN A 125 -13.57 25.40 -7.68
N ALA A 126 -13.74 25.90 -6.46
CA ALA A 126 -12.61 26.44 -5.71
C ALA A 126 -11.58 25.35 -5.43
N GLY A 127 -10.32 25.57 -5.80
CA GLY A 127 -9.24 24.58 -5.64
C GLY A 127 -9.38 23.33 -6.50
N SER A 128 -10.22 23.34 -7.53
CA SER A 128 -10.29 22.26 -8.51
C SER A 128 -9.06 22.28 -9.43
N SER A 129 -8.66 21.11 -9.90
CA SER A 129 -7.62 20.96 -10.92
C SER A 129 -8.23 21.00 -12.31
N LYS A 130 -7.61 21.73 -13.22
CA LYS A 130 -8.15 21.92 -14.56
C LYS A 130 -7.20 21.45 -15.64
N LEU A 131 -7.74 20.90 -16.72
CA LEU A 131 -6.96 20.45 -17.87
C LEU A 131 -7.80 20.52 -19.16
N PHE A 132 -7.12 20.41 -20.29
CA PHE A 132 -7.73 20.30 -21.61
C PHE A 132 -7.50 18.90 -22.20
N TYR A 133 -8.58 18.26 -22.66
CA TYR A 133 -8.52 16.98 -23.34
C TYR A 133 -9.63 16.85 -24.38
N ASN A 134 -9.26 16.40 -25.57
CA ASN A 134 -10.18 16.11 -26.67
C ASN A 134 -11.24 17.22 -26.90
N ASN A 135 -10.76 18.43 -27.16
CA ASN A 135 -11.57 19.64 -27.41
C ASN A 135 -12.58 19.94 -26.27
N ALA A 136 -12.27 19.61 -25.04
CA ALA A 136 -13.07 19.97 -23.88
C ALA A 136 -12.17 20.37 -22.71
N LEU A 137 -12.66 21.29 -21.87
CA LEU A 137 -12.04 21.56 -20.57
C LEU A 137 -12.62 20.60 -19.54
N TYR A 138 -11.76 20.14 -18.64
CA TYR A 138 -12.16 19.34 -17.48
C TYR A 138 -11.81 20.09 -16.20
N SER A 139 -12.69 19.99 -15.22
CA SER A 139 -12.48 20.45 -13.86
C SER A 139 -12.70 19.29 -12.92
N LEU A 140 -11.70 18.98 -12.11
CA LEU A 140 -11.72 17.84 -11.21
C LEU A 140 -11.75 18.30 -9.76
N PHE A 141 -12.70 17.78 -9.00
CA PHE A 141 -12.83 18.03 -7.57
C PHE A 141 -13.14 19.51 -7.27
N GLY A 142 -12.69 19.97 -6.14
CA GLY A 142 -12.85 21.34 -5.71
C GLY A 142 -13.67 21.48 -4.44
N ASN A 143 -13.85 22.71 -4.00
CA ASN A 143 -14.64 23.05 -2.83
C ASN A 143 -15.94 23.72 -3.28
N GLY A 144 -17.06 23.22 -2.80
CA GLY A 144 -18.35 23.87 -2.90
C GLY A 144 -18.57 24.90 -1.80
N TYR A 145 -19.81 25.33 -1.59
CA TYR A 145 -20.14 26.28 -0.51
C TYR A 145 -19.80 25.80 0.88
N PHE A 146 -19.93 24.49 1.13
CA PHE A 146 -19.84 23.96 2.49
C PHE A 146 -18.78 22.86 2.68
N LYS A 147 -18.39 22.20 1.61
CA LYS A 147 -17.41 21.09 1.67
C LYS A 147 -16.79 20.80 0.30
N GLU A 148 -15.69 20.07 0.35
CA GLU A 148 -15.05 19.54 -0.84
C GLU A 148 -15.97 18.56 -1.58
N ASN A 149 -15.74 18.42 -2.88
CA ASN A 149 -16.44 17.49 -3.73
C ASN A 149 -15.46 16.60 -4.52
N ASN A 150 -15.99 15.51 -5.07
CA ASN A 150 -15.28 14.58 -5.94
C ASN A 150 -15.83 14.59 -7.37
N LEU A 151 -16.39 15.70 -7.79
CA LEU A 151 -16.98 15.85 -9.11
C LEU A 151 -15.90 15.92 -10.20
N ILE A 152 -16.21 15.32 -11.33
CA ILE A 152 -15.49 15.53 -12.58
C ILE A 152 -16.47 16.27 -13.49
N LEU A 153 -16.10 17.47 -13.89
CA LEU A 153 -16.91 18.33 -14.76
C LEU A 153 -16.23 18.43 -16.12
N ARG A 154 -17.02 18.44 -17.18
CA ARG A 154 -16.59 18.67 -18.55
C ARG A 154 -17.30 19.89 -19.13
N TYR A 155 -16.55 20.81 -19.67
CA TYR A 155 -17.07 21.97 -20.41
C TYR A 155 -17.20 21.63 -21.89
N ASP A 156 -18.40 21.78 -22.42
CA ASP A 156 -18.70 21.62 -23.83
C ASP A 156 -18.67 22.98 -24.51
N PHE A 157 -17.75 23.18 -25.45
CA PHE A 157 -17.60 24.46 -26.17
C PHE A 157 -18.78 24.75 -27.12
N LYS A 158 -19.53 23.75 -27.56
CA LYS A 158 -20.73 23.93 -28.38
C LYS A 158 -21.92 24.37 -27.54
N ALA A 159 -22.18 23.66 -26.48
CA ALA A 159 -23.22 24.01 -25.53
C ALA A 159 -22.85 25.24 -24.70
N ARG A 160 -21.55 25.52 -24.55
CA ARG A 160 -20.99 26.59 -23.71
C ARG A 160 -21.34 26.41 -22.23
N GLU A 161 -21.42 25.16 -21.77
CA GLU A 161 -21.85 24.80 -20.43
C GLU A 161 -21.01 23.67 -19.86
N TRP A 162 -20.95 23.62 -18.51
CA TRP A 162 -20.37 22.53 -17.77
C TRP A 162 -21.38 21.42 -17.56
N SER A 163 -20.96 20.19 -17.76
CA SER A 163 -21.73 18.97 -17.46
C SER A 163 -20.94 18.04 -16.55
N LYS A 164 -21.66 17.27 -15.75
CA LYS A 164 -21.05 16.26 -14.88
C LYS A 164 -20.66 15.02 -15.68
N VAL A 165 -19.43 14.57 -15.51
CA VAL A 165 -18.97 13.25 -15.98
C VAL A 165 -19.24 12.23 -14.87
N ASN A 166 -20.00 11.19 -15.17
CA ASN A 166 -20.24 10.11 -14.23
C ASN A 166 -19.17 9.03 -14.40
N PRO A 167 -18.38 8.74 -13.36
CA PRO A 167 -17.44 7.63 -13.39
C PRO A 167 -18.14 6.29 -13.57
N PHE A 168 -17.45 5.32 -14.14
CA PHE A 168 -17.97 3.96 -14.29
C PHE A 168 -18.25 3.33 -12.91
N LEU A 169 -19.30 2.47 -12.84
CA LEU A 169 -19.81 1.91 -11.57
C LEU A 169 -18.76 1.23 -10.70
N ASP A 170 -17.80 0.52 -11.31
CA ASP A 170 -16.71 -0.19 -10.61
C ASP A 170 -15.46 0.68 -10.38
N SER A 171 -15.63 1.99 -10.29
CA SER A 171 -14.51 2.92 -10.11
C SER A 171 -14.14 3.09 -8.64
N ASP A 172 -12.84 3.15 -8.38
CA ASP A 172 -12.28 3.57 -7.10
C ASP A 172 -12.37 5.10 -6.98
N ILE A 173 -13.53 5.61 -6.61
CA ILE A 173 -13.76 7.06 -6.57
C ILE A 173 -12.91 7.71 -5.47
N PRO A 174 -12.03 8.69 -5.80
CA PRO A 174 -11.26 9.42 -4.81
C PRO A 174 -12.17 10.14 -3.81
N LYS A 175 -11.70 10.28 -2.58
CA LYS A 175 -12.36 11.18 -1.61
C LYS A 175 -12.45 12.59 -2.18
N ALA A 176 -13.51 13.31 -1.81
CA ALA A 176 -13.67 14.72 -2.09
C ALA A 176 -12.43 15.51 -1.65
N ARG A 177 -11.91 16.39 -2.51
CA ARG A 177 -10.62 17.07 -2.28
C ARG A 177 -10.45 18.34 -3.10
N THR A 178 -9.48 19.13 -2.71
CA THR A 178 -9.00 20.31 -3.42
C THR A 178 -7.52 20.18 -3.75
N ASN A 179 -7.02 21.00 -4.68
CA ASN A 179 -5.60 21.14 -4.99
C ASN A 179 -4.88 19.81 -5.33
N ALA A 180 -5.58 18.86 -5.95
CA ALA A 180 -4.95 17.66 -6.47
C ALA A 180 -4.00 18.01 -7.63
N ILE A 181 -2.87 17.33 -7.69
CA ILE A 181 -1.96 17.41 -8.82
C ILE A 181 -2.48 16.50 -9.92
N VAL A 182 -2.66 17.03 -11.12
CA VAL A 182 -3.12 16.26 -12.27
C VAL A 182 -2.12 16.28 -13.41
N LYS A 183 -1.90 15.15 -14.05
CA LYS A 183 -1.07 15.02 -15.25
C LYS A 183 -1.76 14.12 -16.26
N LYS A 184 -2.01 14.69 -17.44
CA LYS A 184 -2.55 13.93 -18.56
C LYS A 184 -1.43 13.26 -19.35
N ILE A 185 -1.60 11.98 -19.66
CA ILE A 185 -0.73 11.22 -20.56
C ILE A 185 -1.65 10.38 -21.46
N ASP A 186 -1.69 10.72 -22.75
CA ASP A 186 -2.61 10.14 -23.72
C ASP A 186 -4.07 10.24 -23.23
N ASP A 187 -4.78 9.11 -23.15
CA ASP A 187 -6.17 9.04 -22.68
C ASP A 187 -6.26 8.77 -21.16
N GLN A 188 -5.17 8.94 -20.45
CA GLN A 188 -5.09 8.70 -19.01
C GLN A 188 -4.76 9.98 -18.25
N LEU A 189 -5.37 10.13 -17.09
CA LEU A 189 -5.12 11.22 -16.17
C LEU A 189 -4.64 10.67 -14.83
N TYR A 190 -3.42 10.99 -14.48
CA TYR A 190 -2.87 10.74 -13.15
C TYR A 190 -3.36 11.82 -12.20
N ILE A 191 -3.85 11.41 -11.03
CA ILE A 191 -4.39 12.30 -9.99
C ILE A 191 -3.65 12.00 -8.70
N LEU A 192 -2.85 12.95 -8.24
CA LEU A 192 -2.00 12.80 -7.05
C LEU A 192 -2.50 13.69 -5.92
N GLY A 193 -2.60 13.13 -4.74
CA GLY A 193 -2.74 13.87 -3.51
C GLY A 193 -3.94 14.81 -3.48
N GLY A 194 -3.70 16.02 -3.03
CA GLY A 194 -4.72 17.04 -2.75
C GLY A 194 -5.06 17.10 -1.26
N ASN A 195 -5.97 17.99 -0.89
CA ASN A 195 -6.36 18.26 0.47
C ASN A 195 -7.84 17.95 0.66
N TYR A 196 -8.22 17.43 1.83
CA TYR A 196 -9.61 17.26 2.23
C TYR A 196 -9.78 17.55 3.73
N GLN A 197 -10.98 17.87 4.14
CA GLN A 197 -11.31 18.02 5.55
C GLN A 197 -11.76 16.67 6.13
N ASN A 198 -11.22 16.32 7.30
CA ASN A 198 -11.70 15.16 8.05
C ASN A 198 -12.97 15.52 8.85
N ASN A 199 -13.53 14.54 9.56
CA ASN A 199 -14.72 14.72 10.38
C ASN A 199 -14.56 15.76 11.49
N SER A 200 -13.33 16.13 11.84
CA SER A 200 -12.99 17.15 12.84
C SER A 200 -12.66 18.50 12.21
N ASN A 201 -13.01 18.73 10.95
CA ASN A 201 -12.71 19.92 10.16
C ASN A 201 -11.20 20.26 10.06
N GLN A 202 -10.34 19.26 10.24
CA GLN A 202 -8.90 19.44 10.06
C GLN A 202 -8.53 19.12 8.62
N THR A 203 -7.67 19.95 8.03
CA THR A 203 -7.13 19.69 6.69
C THR A 203 -6.18 18.50 6.72
N VAL A 204 -6.50 17.49 5.94
CA VAL A 204 -5.71 16.27 5.76
C VAL A 204 -5.21 16.19 4.33
N TYR A 205 -3.96 15.79 4.15
CA TYR A 205 -3.36 15.58 2.83
C TYR A 205 -3.65 14.16 2.34
N ALA A 206 -4.26 14.08 1.18
CA ALA A 206 -4.46 12.81 0.51
C ALA A 206 -3.10 12.24 0.06
N ARG A 207 -2.85 10.99 0.41
CA ARG A 207 -1.61 10.28 0.08
C ARG A 207 -1.90 9.12 -0.86
N ASP A 208 -2.57 9.43 -1.95
CA ASP A 208 -3.01 8.44 -2.91
C ASP A 208 -2.75 8.92 -4.34
N LEU A 209 -2.56 7.94 -5.22
CA LEU A 209 -2.45 8.11 -6.66
C LEU A 209 -3.57 7.35 -7.33
N TYR A 210 -4.33 8.05 -8.14
CA TYR A 210 -5.38 7.48 -9.00
C TYR A 210 -5.07 7.67 -10.47
N LEU A 211 -5.65 6.82 -11.27
CA LEU A 211 -5.67 6.90 -12.71
C LEU A 211 -7.12 7.01 -13.19
N PHE A 212 -7.46 8.08 -13.89
CA PHE A 212 -8.73 8.23 -14.60
C PHE A 212 -8.52 7.98 -16.09
N ASN A 213 -9.28 7.06 -16.67
CA ASN A 213 -9.25 6.76 -18.09
C ASN A 213 -10.42 7.45 -18.78
N PHE A 214 -10.13 8.37 -19.71
CA PHE A 214 -11.12 9.17 -20.42
C PHE A 214 -11.97 8.34 -21.40
N LEU A 215 -11.49 7.19 -21.90
CA LEU A 215 -12.22 6.40 -22.89
C LEU A 215 -13.43 5.66 -22.28
N ASN A 216 -13.28 5.22 -21.04
CA ASN A 216 -14.32 4.45 -20.35
C ASN A 216 -14.79 5.10 -19.05
N ASN A 217 -14.32 6.29 -18.73
CA ASN A 217 -14.61 7.02 -17.49
C ASN A 217 -14.31 6.22 -16.19
N LYS A 218 -13.36 5.28 -16.24
CA LYS A 218 -13.00 4.46 -15.08
C LYS A 218 -11.92 5.14 -14.26
N VAL A 219 -12.11 5.17 -12.94
CA VAL A 219 -11.10 5.59 -11.97
C VAL A 219 -10.55 4.35 -11.27
N THR A 220 -9.23 4.25 -11.16
CA THR A 220 -8.55 3.14 -10.50
C THR A 220 -7.49 3.68 -9.54
N LYS A 221 -7.46 3.19 -8.32
CA LYS A 221 -6.39 3.51 -7.37
C LYS A 221 -5.12 2.74 -7.73
N ILE A 222 -4.01 3.48 -7.95
CA ILE A 222 -2.70 2.90 -8.26
C ILE A 222 -1.94 2.53 -6.99
N GLY A 223 -2.01 3.39 -5.96
CA GLY A 223 -1.32 3.15 -4.70
C GLY A 223 -1.29 4.35 -3.78
N ASP A 224 -0.56 4.22 -2.68
CA ASP A 224 -0.35 5.29 -1.73
C ASP A 224 1.01 5.97 -1.99
N LEU A 225 1.04 7.30 -1.88
CA LEU A 225 2.23 8.12 -2.10
C LEU A 225 3.16 8.08 -0.89
N THR A 226 4.44 8.28 -1.13
CA THR A 226 5.44 8.47 -0.08
C THR A 226 5.19 9.75 0.73
N ASP A 227 5.73 9.84 1.94
CA ASP A 227 5.45 10.94 2.89
C ASP A 227 5.91 12.33 2.42
N LEU A 228 6.75 12.41 1.38
CA LEU A 228 7.22 13.68 0.83
C LEU A 228 6.08 14.50 0.21
N PHE A 229 5.00 13.88 -0.21
CA PHE A 229 3.87 14.51 -0.89
C PHE A 229 2.80 15.09 0.04
N ASN A 230 3.21 15.58 1.22
CA ASN A 230 2.37 16.42 2.05
C ASN A 230 2.36 17.85 1.48
N PHE A 231 1.40 18.16 0.65
CA PHE A 231 1.26 19.48 0.01
C PHE A 231 0.38 20.39 0.84
N ASN A 232 1.01 21.33 1.57
CA ASN A 232 0.31 22.33 2.40
C ASN A 232 -0.12 23.58 1.64
N THR A 233 0.37 23.77 0.41
CA THR A 233 0.16 24.99 -0.35
C THR A 233 -0.11 24.68 -1.81
N LEU A 234 -0.80 25.58 -2.48
CA LEU A 234 -0.98 25.57 -3.93
C LEU A 234 0.37 25.43 -4.61
N ASN A 235 0.56 24.33 -5.27
CA ASN A 235 1.79 24.03 -5.96
C ASN A 235 1.57 24.29 -7.44
N GLN A 236 2.42 25.08 -8.03
CA GLN A 236 2.43 25.24 -9.47
C GLN A 236 3.01 23.95 -10.08
N ILE A 237 2.33 23.44 -11.11
CA ILE A 237 2.81 22.30 -11.90
C ILE A 237 3.29 22.85 -13.22
N ILE A 238 4.48 22.43 -13.61
CA ILE A 238 5.05 22.77 -14.92
C ILE A 238 5.29 21.49 -15.69
N GLU A 239 4.60 21.35 -16.78
CA GLU A 239 4.83 20.22 -17.69
C GLU A 239 6.16 20.37 -18.40
N ILE A 240 7.06 19.41 -18.22
CA ILE A 240 8.36 19.35 -18.89
C ILE A 240 8.19 18.68 -20.24
N ASP A 241 7.64 17.50 -20.22
CA ASP A 241 7.34 16.69 -21.40
C ASP A 241 6.10 15.81 -21.14
N LYS A 242 5.87 14.86 -22.04
CA LYS A 242 4.73 13.95 -21.95
C LYS A 242 4.61 13.24 -20.61
N TYR A 243 5.74 12.84 -20.01
CA TYR A 243 5.77 11.99 -18.82
C TYR A 243 6.26 12.70 -17.56
N ARG A 244 6.98 13.81 -17.69
CA ARG A 244 7.62 14.47 -16.56
C ARG A 244 7.00 15.84 -16.28
N SER A 245 6.94 16.17 -15.00
CA SER A 245 6.49 17.49 -14.53
C SER A 245 7.32 17.94 -13.34
N PHE A 246 7.57 19.24 -13.25
CA PHE A 246 8.02 19.86 -12.02
C PHE A 246 6.84 20.24 -11.15
N VAL A 247 6.99 20.02 -9.86
CA VAL A 247 6.08 20.49 -8.82
C VAL A 247 6.87 21.39 -7.89
N LEU A 248 6.38 22.61 -7.75
CA LEU A 248 6.96 23.59 -6.85
C LEU A 248 6.37 23.40 -5.46
N LYS A 249 7.22 23.15 -4.49
CA LYS A 249 6.93 23.17 -3.07
C LYS A 249 7.76 24.25 -2.42
N ARG A 250 7.25 24.92 -1.44
CA ARG A 250 7.77 26.13 -0.76
C ARG A 250 9.30 26.29 -0.72
N ASP A 251 10.03 25.20 -0.55
CA ASP A 251 11.50 25.12 -0.39
C ASP A 251 12.14 24.05 -1.27
N LYS A 252 11.35 23.38 -2.10
CA LYS A 252 11.80 22.27 -2.94
C LYS A 252 11.22 22.33 -4.34
N LEU A 253 12.05 21.96 -5.30
CA LEU A 253 11.61 21.63 -6.64
C LEU A 253 11.61 20.12 -6.77
N ILE A 254 10.45 19.54 -7.10
CA ILE A 254 10.25 18.11 -7.22
C ILE A 254 10.04 17.78 -8.69
N LEU A 255 10.86 16.90 -9.23
CA LEU A 255 10.67 16.29 -10.54
C LEU A 255 9.87 14.99 -10.36
N ILE A 256 8.74 14.87 -11.02
CA ILE A 256 7.94 13.63 -11.03
C ILE A 256 8.01 13.03 -12.43
N ASP A 257 8.36 11.75 -12.50
CA ASP A 257 8.28 10.90 -13.68
C ASP A 257 7.09 9.94 -13.55
N PHE A 258 6.04 10.22 -14.28
CA PHE A 258 4.81 9.42 -14.27
C PHE A 258 4.92 8.11 -15.02
N LYS A 259 5.90 7.97 -15.92
CA LYS A 259 6.13 6.72 -16.65
C LYS A 259 6.74 5.67 -15.73
N ASN A 260 7.72 6.07 -14.94
CA ASN A 260 8.45 5.20 -14.03
C ASN A 260 7.89 5.22 -12.60
N LEU A 261 6.90 6.07 -12.33
CA LEU A 261 6.34 6.34 -11.00
C LEU A 261 7.44 6.64 -9.98
N THR A 262 8.35 7.54 -10.36
CA THR A 262 9.46 8.00 -9.51
C THR A 262 9.41 9.51 -9.33
N TYR A 263 10.07 9.96 -8.27
CA TYR A 263 10.31 11.38 -8.04
C TYR A 263 11.74 11.62 -7.57
N ASP A 264 12.22 12.82 -7.82
CA ASP A 264 13.44 13.35 -7.21
C ASP A 264 13.19 14.77 -6.73
N ALA A 265 13.88 15.22 -5.68
CA ALA A 265 13.64 16.51 -5.08
C ALA A 265 14.98 17.20 -4.77
N ILE A 266 15.10 18.44 -5.17
CA ILE A 266 16.22 19.30 -4.83
C ILE A 266 15.76 20.41 -3.89
N ASP A 267 16.59 20.71 -2.90
CA ASP A 267 16.36 21.85 -2.01
C ASP A 267 16.73 23.14 -2.75
N TYR A 268 15.82 24.08 -2.67
CA TYR A 268 16.01 25.37 -3.28
C TYR A 268 16.11 26.43 -2.18
N SER A 269 17.30 27.01 -2.02
CA SER A 269 17.50 28.06 -1.00
C SER A 269 16.70 29.30 -1.38
N LYS A 270 15.97 29.86 -0.40
CA LYS A 270 15.07 31.01 -0.53
C LYS A 270 15.68 32.29 -1.12
N ASN A 271 17.00 32.35 -1.26
CA ASN A 271 17.71 33.60 -1.56
C ASN A 271 17.99 33.83 -3.05
N ALA A 272 17.57 32.92 -3.93
CA ALA A 272 17.96 33.05 -5.35
C ALA A 272 16.77 33.21 -6.31
N ILE A 273 15.61 32.62 -6.05
CA ILE A 273 14.52 32.61 -7.03
C ILE A 273 13.15 32.55 -6.31
N ASP A 274 12.31 33.54 -6.54
CA ASP A 274 10.91 33.44 -6.18
C ASP A 274 10.18 32.67 -7.27
N PHE A 275 9.87 31.41 -7.00
CA PHE A 275 9.20 30.52 -7.94
C PHE A 275 7.70 30.73 -8.06
N THR A 276 7.16 31.84 -7.62
CA THR A 276 5.73 32.11 -7.68
C THR A 276 5.21 32.10 -9.12
N TYR A 277 6.09 32.45 -10.06
CA TYR A 277 5.74 32.54 -11.48
C TYR A 277 6.75 31.78 -12.34
N PHE A 278 6.37 30.60 -12.78
CA PHE A 278 7.20 29.73 -13.60
C PHE A 278 6.50 29.34 -14.89
N GLN A 279 7.19 29.40 -16.01
CA GLN A 279 6.67 28.95 -17.31
C GLN A 279 7.75 28.23 -18.11
N LYS A 280 7.40 27.11 -18.72
CA LYS A 280 8.23 26.48 -19.72
C LYS A 280 7.92 27.07 -21.11
N LEU A 281 8.96 27.44 -21.83
CA LEU A 281 8.90 27.73 -23.23
C LEU A 281 10.11 27.08 -23.90
N GLU A 282 9.86 26.21 -24.88
CA GLU A 282 10.90 25.41 -25.56
C GLU A 282 11.79 24.65 -24.53
N ASP A 283 13.10 24.85 -24.62
CA ASP A 283 14.09 24.19 -23.75
C ASP A 283 14.50 25.05 -22.55
N LYS A 284 13.72 26.08 -22.25
CA LYS A 284 13.99 27.00 -21.12
C LYS A 284 12.83 27.04 -20.14
N ILE A 285 13.20 27.21 -18.87
CA ILE A 285 12.28 27.56 -17.81
C ILE A 285 12.47 29.04 -17.50
N TYR A 286 11.43 29.80 -17.64
CA TYR A 286 11.38 31.23 -17.33
C TYR A 286 10.71 31.45 -15.99
N TYR A 287 11.26 32.38 -15.20
CA TYR A 287 10.72 32.71 -13.88
C TYR A 287 10.87 34.20 -13.60
N LEU A 288 10.04 34.70 -12.68
CA LEU A 288 10.16 36.08 -12.23
C LEU A 288 11.06 36.13 -10.99
N LYS A 289 12.08 36.99 -11.04
CA LYS A 289 12.83 37.40 -9.88
C LYS A 289 12.20 38.71 -9.37
N ILE A 290 11.57 38.61 -8.21
CA ILE A 290 10.84 39.73 -7.60
C ILE A 290 11.77 40.42 -6.60
N ASP A 291 11.82 41.77 -6.70
CA ASP A 291 12.52 42.63 -5.77
C ASP A 291 11.56 43.78 -5.40
N ASP A 292 11.02 43.72 -4.21
CA ASP A 292 9.94 44.57 -3.70
C ASP A 292 8.72 44.62 -4.64
N SER A 293 8.49 45.76 -5.29
CA SER A 293 7.38 45.99 -6.24
C SER A 293 7.75 45.80 -7.71
N LYS A 294 9.01 45.42 -7.96
CA LYS A 294 9.51 45.23 -9.33
C LYS A 294 9.90 43.76 -9.54
N PHE A 295 9.95 43.35 -10.78
CA PHE A 295 10.42 42.05 -11.18
C PHE A 295 11.27 42.08 -12.46
N GLN A 296 12.13 41.08 -12.56
CA GLN A 296 12.91 40.78 -13.76
C GLN A 296 12.57 39.37 -14.22
N ILE A 297 12.63 39.15 -15.54
CA ILE A 297 12.41 37.83 -16.13
C ILE A 297 13.80 37.16 -16.27
N ASN A 298 13.92 36.01 -15.70
CA ASN A 298 15.13 35.19 -15.81
C ASN A 298 14.79 33.83 -16.45
N SER A 299 15.81 33.18 -17.00
CA SER A 299 15.65 31.87 -17.61
C SER A 299 16.72 30.88 -17.14
N ILE A 300 16.40 29.61 -17.12
CA ILE A 300 17.31 28.50 -16.87
C ILE A 300 17.14 27.50 -18.00
N GLU A 301 18.23 27.02 -18.58
CA GLU A 301 18.20 25.90 -19.53
C GLU A 301 17.66 24.65 -18.84
N LEU A 302 16.69 23.99 -19.49
CA LEU A 302 15.98 22.83 -18.94
C LEU A 302 16.95 21.68 -18.65
N GLU A 303 17.93 21.43 -19.52
CA GLU A 303 18.94 20.37 -19.33
C GLU A 303 19.80 20.63 -18.09
N ASN A 304 20.22 21.88 -17.89
CA ASN A 304 20.98 22.27 -16.70
C ASN A 304 20.17 22.04 -15.41
N LEU A 305 18.88 22.26 -15.47
CA LEU A 305 18.02 22.01 -14.32
C LEU A 305 17.81 20.51 -14.10
N LEU A 306 17.55 19.73 -15.14
CA LEU A 306 17.35 18.30 -15.08
C LEU A 306 18.60 17.55 -14.60
N SER A 307 19.81 18.02 -14.96
CA SER A 307 21.06 17.40 -14.53
C SER A 307 21.29 17.41 -13.01
N LYS A 308 20.55 18.24 -12.25
CA LYS A 308 20.59 18.30 -10.79
C LYS A 308 19.83 17.15 -10.10
N PHE A 309 18.91 16.52 -10.82
CA PHE A 309 18.12 15.40 -10.30
C PHE A 309 18.83 14.08 -10.57
N LYS A 310 19.45 13.49 -9.54
CA LYS A 310 20.33 12.32 -9.66
C LYS A 310 19.88 11.13 -8.84
N ASN A 311 18.89 11.29 -7.95
CA ASN A 311 18.50 10.31 -6.95
C ASN A 311 17.00 9.98 -7.02
N PRO A 312 16.51 9.38 -8.12
CA PRO A 312 15.10 9.06 -8.25
C PRO A 312 14.68 8.04 -7.19
N LYS A 313 13.59 8.31 -6.52
CA LYS A 313 12.96 7.48 -5.49
C LYS A 313 11.59 7.03 -5.97
N SER A 314 11.07 5.93 -5.44
CA SER A 314 9.71 5.49 -5.73
C SER A 314 8.69 6.54 -5.30
N LEU A 315 7.78 6.89 -6.21
CA LEU A 315 6.64 7.78 -5.93
C LEU A 315 5.64 7.11 -4.99
N LEU A 316 5.47 5.80 -5.16
CA LEU A 316 4.57 4.98 -4.37
C LEU A 316 5.28 4.44 -3.13
N LYS A 317 4.55 4.42 -2.04
CA LYS A 317 4.98 3.75 -0.82
C LYS A 317 5.09 2.26 -1.10
N GLU A 318 6.26 1.69 -0.86
CA GLU A 318 6.42 0.25 -0.94
C GLU A 318 5.49 -0.42 0.06
N ASN A 319 4.57 -1.23 -0.42
CA ASN A 319 3.82 -2.11 0.46
C ASN A 319 4.83 -3.07 1.10
N TYR A 320 5.06 -2.93 2.40
CA TYR A 320 6.02 -3.72 3.18
C TYR A 320 5.74 -5.24 3.18
N PHE A 321 4.62 -5.66 2.63
CA PHE A 321 4.36 -7.05 2.25
C PHE A 321 4.89 -7.32 0.84
N SER A 322 6.20 -7.23 0.67
CA SER A 322 6.81 -7.72 -0.56
C SER A 322 6.56 -9.24 -0.65
N PHE A 323 6.31 -9.74 -1.85
CA PHE A 323 6.13 -11.17 -2.14
C PHE A 323 7.23 -12.04 -1.47
N SER A 324 8.47 -11.54 -1.39
CA SER A 324 9.57 -12.18 -0.69
C SER A 324 9.29 -12.38 0.81
N LYS A 325 8.74 -11.39 1.51
CA LYS A 325 8.40 -11.51 2.96
C LYS A 325 7.27 -12.51 3.19
N MET A 326 6.30 -12.57 2.28
CA MET A 326 5.23 -13.57 2.31
C MET A 326 5.80 -14.98 2.11
N VAL A 327 6.73 -15.17 1.20
CA VAL A 327 7.44 -16.45 0.99
C VAL A 327 8.23 -16.84 2.23
N TYR A 328 8.97 -15.92 2.86
CA TYR A 328 9.67 -16.19 4.11
C TYR A 328 8.72 -16.58 5.25
N LEU A 329 7.56 -15.94 5.37
CA LEU A 329 6.55 -16.31 6.37
C LEU A 329 6.02 -17.72 6.14
N ILE A 330 5.72 -18.09 4.90
CA ILE A 330 5.25 -19.44 4.52
C ILE A 330 6.34 -20.48 4.81
N LEU A 331 7.60 -20.22 4.48
CA LEU A 331 8.73 -21.11 4.77
C LEU A 331 8.94 -21.28 6.27
N LEU A 332 8.83 -20.20 7.05
CA LEU A 332 8.93 -20.25 8.51
C LEU A 332 7.82 -21.09 9.13
N LEU A 333 6.58 -20.91 8.69
CA LEU A 333 5.44 -21.72 9.14
C LEU A 333 5.59 -23.19 8.74
N GLY A 334 6.10 -23.47 7.54
CA GLY A 334 6.44 -24.82 7.08
C GLY A 334 7.51 -25.47 7.94
N PHE A 335 8.55 -24.72 8.30
CA PHE A 335 9.61 -25.22 9.18
C PHE A 335 9.10 -25.53 10.60
N ILE A 336 8.30 -24.64 11.19
CA ILE A 336 7.70 -24.83 12.52
C ILE A 336 6.78 -26.06 12.53
N SER A 337 5.94 -26.22 11.49
CA SER A 337 5.05 -27.37 11.39
C SER A 337 5.83 -28.70 11.23
N SER A 338 6.88 -28.71 10.41
CA SER A 338 7.76 -29.86 10.23
C SER A 338 8.48 -30.23 11.54
N PHE A 339 8.99 -29.24 12.26
CA PHE A 339 9.63 -29.45 13.56
C PHE A 339 8.65 -30.02 14.60
N TYR A 340 7.41 -29.49 14.60
CA TYR A 340 6.36 -30.00 15.49
C TYR A 340 6.01 -31.46 15.17
N ILE A 341 5.84 -31.80 13.89
CA ILE A 341 5.56 -33.19 13.44
C ILE A 341 6.70 -34.10 13.81
N PHE A 342 7.95 -33.68 13.56
CA PHE A 342 9.15 -34.49 13.91
C PHE A 342 9.29 -34.71 15.42
N SER A 343 9.13 -33.65 16.22
CA SER A 343 9.17 -33.74 17.68
C SER A 343 8.09 -34.67 18.21
N ARG A 344 6.89 -34.60 17.65
CA ARG A 344 5.78 -35.49 18.03
C ARG A 344 6.04 -36.95 17.62
N ALA A 345 6.56 -37.19 16.44
CA ALA A 345 6.95 -38.53 15.98
C ALA A 345 8.05 -39.12 16.85
N TYR A 346 9.04 -38.31 17.23
CA TYR A 346 10.10 -38.71 18.15
C TYR A 346 9.56 -39.10 19.53
N ASN A 347 8.66 -38.29 20.08
CA ASN A 347 8.03 -38.58 21.37
C ASN A 347 7.16 -39.86 21.34
N LEU A 348 6.40 -40.06 20.26
CA LEU A 348 5.61 -41.26 20.03
C LEU A 348 6.52 -42.51 19.91
N ARG A 349 7.65 -42.39 19.19
CA ARG A 349 8.63 -43.49 19.11
C ARG A 349 9.22 -43.81 20.46
N LYS A 350 9.60 -42.82 21.26
CA LYS A 350 10.12 -42.98 22.63
C LYS A 350 9.06 -43.58 23.54
N PHE A 351 7.79 -43.20 23.42
CA PHE A 351 6.67 -43.74 24.17
C PHE A 351 6.46 -45.21 23.78
N LYS A 352 6.38 -45.54 22.49
CA LYS A 352 6.25 -46.93 22.00
C LYS A 352 7.36 -47.85 22.48
N LEU A 353 8.60 -47.38 22.59
CA LEU A 353 9.73 -48.14 23.10
C LEU A 353 9.68 -48.39 24.60
N LYS A 354 8.89 -47.63 25.35
CA LYS A 354 8.77 -47.75 26.82
C LYS A 354 7.48 -48.40 27.30
N SER A 355 6.45 -48.42 26.43
CA SER A 355 5.12 -48.88 26.80
C SER A 355 4.89 -50.32 26.37
N ILE A 356 4.06 -51.02 27.13
CA ILE A 356 3.57 -52.37 26.80
C ILE A 356 2.30 -52.17 25.96
N LEU A 357 2.30 -52.61 24.72
CA LEU A 357 1.18 -52.42 23.78
C LEU A 357 0.50 -53.76 23.49
N LYS A 358 -0.82 -53.81 23.62
CA LYS A 358 -1.65 -54.97 23.22
C LYS A 358 -2.11 -54.71 21.76
N GLN A 359 -1.84 -55.66 20.90
CA GLN A 359 -2.37 -55.72 19.52
C GLN A 359 -3.08 -57.05 19.37
N ALA A 360 -4.22 -57.06 18.73
CA ALA A 360 -5.00 -58.28 18.50
C ALA A 360 -4.56 -59.52 19.36
N ASN A 361 -3.78 -60.41 18.80
CA ASN A 361 -3.36 -61.65 19.42
C ASN A 361 -1.92 -61.64 19.96
N TYR A 362 -1.36 -60.49 20.30
CA TYR A 362 -0.04 -60.39 20.87
C TYR A 362 0.17 -59.12 21.71
N ILE A 363 1.09 -59.21 22.63
CA ILE A 363 1.57 -58.09 23.44
C ILE A 363 2.99 -57.75 22.99
N THR A 364 3.24 -56.46 22.75
CA THR A 364 4.58 -55.96 22.36
C THR A 364 5.19 -55.09 23.44
N TYR A 365 6.46 -55.27 23.70
CA TYR A 365 7.28 -54.41 24.55
C TYR A 365 8.66 -54.26 23.94
N LYS A 366 9.02 -53.07 23.49
CA LYS A 366 10.22 -52.85 22.70
C LYS A 366 10.21 -53.74 21.44
N ASN A 367 11.21 -54.65 21.34
CA ASN A 367 11.35 -55.60 20.23
C ASN A 367 10.86 -57.02 20.64
N PHE A 368 10.28 -57.17 21.83
CA PHE A 368 9.73 -58.43 22.31
C PHE A 368 8.26 -58.52 21.93
N ILE A 369 7.86 -59.65 21.36
CA ILE A 369 6.50 -60.00 21.01
C ILE A 369 6.07 -61.23 21.77
N LEU A 370 5.02 -61.12 22.58
CA LEU A 370 4.42 -62.24 23.27
C LEU A 370 3.13 -62.62 22.55
N PRO A 371 3.07 -63.75 21.89
CA PRO A 371 1.83 -64.21 21.26
C PRO A 371 0.80 -64.63 22.32
N LEU A 372 -0.46 -64.33 22.03
CA LEU A 372 -1.60 -64.74 22.86
C LEU A 372 -2.52 -65.61 22.04
N ASP A 373 -3.06 -66.67 22.65
CA ASP A 373 -4.16 -67.42 22.07
C ASP A 373 -5.44 -66.58 22.13
N TYR A 374 -6.50 -67.01 21.42
CA TYR A 374 -7.73 -66.24 21.30
C TYR A 374 -8.35 -65.92 22.65
N GLU A 375 -8.50 -66.94 23.51
CA GLU A 375 -9.07 -66.80 24.85
C GLU A 375 -8.17 -65.97 25.79
N GLU A 376 -6.86 -66.11 25.69
CA GLU A 376 -5.86 -65.30 26.42
C GLU A 376 -6.01 -63.83 26.04
N SER A 377 -6.21 -63.55 24.74
CA SER A 377 -6.38 -62.22 24.20
C SER A 377 -7.65 -61.55 24.75
N ASP A 378 -8.78 -62.28 24.74
CA ASP A 378 -10.07 -61.75 25.23
C ASP A 378 -10.03 -61.49 26.75
N VAL A 379 -9.43 -62.36 27.51
CA VAL A 379 -9.22 -62.15 28.97
C VAL A 379 -8.38 -60.90 29.23
N ILE A 380 -7.31 -60.71 28.47
CA ILE A 380 -6.45 -59.52 28.61
C ILE A 380 -7.18 -58.26 28.21
N ASP A 381 -7.93 -58.27 27.11
CA ASP A 381 -8.72 -57.10 26.67
C ASP A 381 -9.77 -56.72 27.70
N PHE A 382 -10.44 -57.73 28.31
CA PHE A 382 -11.40 -57.49 29.38
C PHE A 382 -10.75 -56.91 30.64
N LEU A 383 -9.57 -57.40 31.01
CA LEU A 383 -8.81 -56.86 32.14
C LEU A 383 -8.28 -55.46 31.90
N ILE A 384 -7.89 -55.12 30.64
CA ILE A 384 -7.49 -53.77 30.27
C ILE A 384 -8.66 -52.80 30.41
N LEU A 385 -9.86 -53.22 29.95
CA LEU A 385 -11.07 -52.43 30.00
C LEU A 385 -11.57 -52.17 31.43
N LYS A 386 -11.61 -53.22 32.23
CA LYS A 386 -12.23 -53.20 33.59
C LYS A 386 -11.24 -53.01 34.72
N LYS A 387 -9.90 -53.17 34.45
CA LYS A 387 -8.79 -53.14 35.40
C LYS A 387 -8.82 -54.19 36.49
N LYS A 388 -10.00 -54.54 37.00
CA LYS A 388 -10.22 -55.51 38.05
C LYS A 388 -11.57 -56.20 37.82
N VAL A 389 -11.60 -57.51 37.82
CA VAL A 389 -12.79 -58.34 37.53
C VAL A 389 -12.89 -59.47 38.44
N THR A 390 -14.08 -59.98 38.72
CA THR A 390 -14.29 -61.25 39.47
C THR A 390 -14.03 -62.40 38.51
N LEU A 391 -13.64 -63.55 39.12
CA LEU A 391 -13.44 -64.80 38.38
C LEU A 391 -14.74 -65.21 37.63
N SER A 392 -15.90 -64.99 38.25
CA SER A 392 -17.21 -65.27 37.65
C SER A 392 -17.49 -64.39 36.41
N ALA A 393 -17.04 -63.16 36.43
CA ALA A 393 -17.23 -62.28 35.27
C ALA A 393 -16.37 -62.67 34.04
N ILE A 394 -15.25 -63.35 34.27
CA ILE A 394 -14.43 -63.95 33.20
C ILE A 394 -15.17 -65.17 32.61
N PHE A 395 -15.93 -65.94 33.40
CA PHE A 395 -16.72 -67.04 32.88
C PHE A 395 -17.80 -66.66 31.89
N GLU A 396 -18.28 -65.41 31.93
CA GLU A 396 -19.29 -64.86 31.09
C GLU A 396 -18.74 -64.28 29.76
N LEU A 397 -17.42 -64.33 29.54
CA LEU A 397 -16.84 -63.85 28.28
C LEU A 397 -17.30 -64.73 27.11
N PRO A 398 -17.57 -64.13 25.93
CA PRO A 398 -18.07 -64.85 24.77
C PRO A 398 -17.21 -66.03 24.33
N CYS A 399 -15.89 -65.92 24.48
CA CYS A 399 -14.94 -66.98 24.12
C CYS A 399 -15.09 -68.26 24.97
N PHE A 400 -15.82 -68.21 26.10
CA PHE A 400 -16.07 -69.37 26.97
C PHE A 400 -17.52 -69.84 26.89
N ASN A 401 -18.37 -69.32 26.01
CA ASN A 401 -19.77 -69.70 25.97
C ASN A 401 -19.99 -71.18 25.62
N GLU A 402 -19.10 -71.77 24.86
CA GLU A 402 -19.17 -73.20 24.47
C GLU A 402 -18.77 -74.17 25.57
N TYR A 403 -18.17 -73.67 26.65
CA TYR A 403 -17.70 -74.53 27.74
C TYR A 403 -18.76 -74.72 28.85
N SER A 404 -18.88 -75.91 29.37
CA SER A 404 -19.74 -76.16 30.51
C SER A 404 -19.22 -75.45 31.78
N ASP A 405 -20.11 -75.08 32.69
CA ASP A 405 -19.76 -74.37 33.91
C ASP A 405 -18.74 -75.17 34.80
N SER A 406 -18.83 -76.48 34.77
CA SER A 406 -17.87 -77.31 35.47
C SER A 406 -16.47 -77.26 34.89
N TYR A 407 -16.40 -77.20 33.55
CA TYR A 407 -15.13 -77.04 32.84
C TYR A 407 -14.54 -75.64 33.02
N LYS A 408 -15.34 -74.59 32.93
CA LYS A 408 -14.91 -73.19 33.15
C LYS A 408 -14.27 -73.02 34.52
N LYS A 409 -14.80 -73.68 35.59
CA LYS A 409 -14.24 -73.62 36.95
C LYS A 409 -12.85 -74.19 37.03
N ILE A 410 -12.47 -75.14 36.19
CA ILE A 410 -11.13 -75.78 36.18
C ILE A 410 -10.22 -75.05 35.17
N TYR A 411 -10.73 -74.77 33.98
CA TYR A 411 -9.96 -74.27 32.86
C TYR A 411 -9.52 -72.81 33.04
N ILE A 412 -10.41 -71.91 33.41
CA ILE A 412 -10.09 -70.48 33.50
C ILE A 412 -9.02 -70.19 34.58
N PRO A 413 -9.05 -70.75 35.79
CA PRO A 413 -7.94 -70.65 36.75
C PRO A 413 -6.60 -71.15 36.22
N LYS A 414 -6.62 -72.21 35.38
CA LYS A 414 -5.45 -72.73 34.69
C LYS A 414 -4.93 -71.81 33.65
N LEU A 415 -5.79 -71.27 32.77
CA LEU A 415 -5.48 -70.30 31.75
C LEU A 415 -4.82 -69.02 32.35
N ILE A 416 -5.36 -68.49 33.44
CA ILE A 416 -4.79 -67.36 34.18
C ILE A 416 -3.41 -67.68 34.73
N LYS A 417 -3.21 -68.90 35.21
CA LYS A 417 -1.90 -69.34 35.67
C LYS A 417 -0.89 -69.44 34.53
N GLU A 418 -1.28 -70.07 33.43
CA GLU A 418 -0.48 -70.14 32.19
C GLU A 418 -0.10 -68.78 31.61
N LEU A 419 -1.05 -67.85 31.54
CA LEU A 419 -0.78 -66.48 31.18
C LEU A 419 0.26 -65.84 32.09
N ASN A 420 0.13 -66.03 33.39
CA ASN A 420 1.07 -65.45 34.34
C ASN A 420 2.47 -66.03 34.20
N GLU A 421 2.54 -67.34 33.92
CA GLU A 421 3.79 -68.03 33.61
C GLU A 421 4.41 -67.54 32.31
N LYS A 422 3.61 -67.33 31.23
CA LYS A 422 4.05 -66.68 29.99
C LYS A 422 4.66 -65.33 30.30
N PHE A 423 4.02 -64.47 31.11
CA PHE A 423 4.54 -63.17 31.49
C PHE A 423 5.86 -63.24 32.25
N ASN A 424 6.02 -64.22 33.12
CA ASN A 424 7.20 -64.36 33.96
C ASN A 424 8.37 -65.06 33.26
N LEU A 425 8.11 -66.12 32.49
CA LEU A 425 9.13 -66.95 31.88
C LEU A 425 9.60 -66.49 30.50
N GLN A 426 8.68 -66.00 29.70
CA GLN A 426 8.97 -65.61 28.29
C GLN A 426 9.28 -64.16 28.12
N ALA A 427 8.92 -63.29 29.06
CA ALA A 427 9.10 -61.85 28.92
C ALA A 427 10.45 -61.38 29.52
N PRO A 428 11.04 -60.27 28.96
CA PRO A 428 12.26 -59.70 29.54
C PRO A 428 12.09 -59.26 30.99
N LYS A 429 13.13 -59.43 31.85
CA LYS A 429 13.12 -59.04 33.28
C LYS A 429 12.55 -57.61 33.57
N LYS A 430 12.55 -56.73 32.62
CA LYS A 430 11.97 -55.38 32.73
C LYS A 430 10.48 -55.33 32.38
N PHE A 431 9.89 -56.39 31.91
CA PHE A 431 8.47 -56.52 31.58
C PHE A 431 7.67 -56.77 32.86
N LYS A 432 7.15 -55.74 33.46
CA LYS A 432 6.41 -55.79 34.72
C LYS A 432 4.91 -55.96 34.45
N LEU A 433 4.52 -57.11 33.97
CA LEU A 433 3.14 -57.50 33.81
C LEU A 433 2.86 -58.81 34.58
N SER A 434 1.84 -58.82 35.38
CA SER A 434 1.40 -60.00 36.10
C SER A 434 -0.10 -59.92 36.38
N LEU A 435 -0.71 -61.09 36.49
CA LEU A 435 -2.09 -61.24 36.95
C LEU A 435 -2.10 -61.58 38.43
N GLU A 436 -2.73 -60.72 39.23
CA GLU A 436 -2.83 -60.95 40.68
C GLU A 436 -4.21 -61.45 41.03
N LYS A 437 -4.26 -62.53 41.83
CA LYS A 437 -5.48 -63.09 42.46
C LYS A 437 -5.63 -62.46 43.82
N ASN A 438 -6.66 -61.72 44.04
CA ASN A 438 -6.95 -61.11 45.34
C ASN A 438 -8.32 -61.57 45.83
N LYS A 439 -8.49 -61.74 47.16
CA LYS A 439 -9.81 -61.92 47.76
C LYS A 439 -10.54 -60.54 47.74
N ASN A 440 -11.81 -60.54 47.37
CA ASN A 440 -12.61 -59.35 47.45
C ASN A 440 -12.61 -58.80 48.88
N LYS A 441 -12.55 -57.48 49.03
CA LYS A 441 -12.49 -56.83 50.35
C LYS A 441 -13.80 -56.96 51.11
N ILE A 442 -14.92 -57.10 50.42
CA ILE A 442 -16.26 -57.16 50.99
C ILE A 442 -16.66 -58.64 51.25
N ASP A 443 -16.46 -59.51 50.26
CA ASP A 443 -16.71 -60.96 50.41
C ASP A 443 -15.45 -61.76 50.05
N LYS A 444 -14.81 -62.31 51.08
CA LYS A 444 -13.55 -63.05 50.97
C LYS A 444 -13.69 -64.37 50.16
N ARG A 445 -14.89 -64.81 49.85
CA ARG A 445 -15.15 -65.96 48.97
C ARG A 445 -15.05 -65.60 47.49
N ILE A 446 -15.17 -64.32 47.16
CA ILE A 446 -15.07 -63.86 45.79
C ILE A 446 -13.58 -63.66 45.46
N LEU A 447 -13.11 -64.33 44.42
CA LEU A 447 -11.78 -64.12 43.85
C LEU A 447 -11.84 -63.06 42.76
N GLU A 448 -11.02 -62.02 42.92
CA GLU A 448 -10.83 -60.95 41.96
C GLU A 448 -9.47 -61.14 41.30
N ILE A 449 -9.47 -60.83 39.98
CA ILE A 449 -8.28 -60.81 39.14
C ILE A 449 -8.01 -59.41 38.72
N SER A 450 -6.81 -58.93 38.90
CA SER A 450 -6.37 -57.66 38.47
C SER A 450 -5.08 -57.77 37.65
N LEU A 451 -4.98 -56.95 36.65
CA LEU A 451 -3.76 -56.83 35.88
C LEU A 451 -2.84 -55.81 36.57
N LYS A 452 -1.65 -56.25 36.95
CA LYS A 452 -0.61 -55.40 37.47
C LYS A 452 0.35 -55.04 36.36
N GLY A 453 0.48 -53.74 36.11
CA GLY A 453 1.19 -53.15 35.00
C GLY A 453 0.23 -52.44 34.02
N GLU A 454 0.74 -51.53 33.26
CA GLU A 454 -0.04 -50.74 32.31
C GLU A 454 0.14 -51.31 30.91
N ILE A 455 -0.95 -51.83 30.36
CA ILE A 455 -1.05 -52.24 28.96
C ILE A 455 -1.91 -51.23 28.22
N ILE A 456 -1.40 -50.73 27.12
CA ILE A 456 -2.12 -49.74 26.28
C ILE A 456 -2.68 -50.49 25.06
N PRO A 457 -4.02 -50.45 24.84
CA PRO A 457 -4.60 -51.01 23.63
C PRO A 457 -4.12 -50.26 22.39
N TYR A 458 -3.60 -50.99 21.43
CA TYR A 458 -3.16 -50.39 20.16
C TYR A 458 -4.37 -50.19 19.21
N LYS A 459 -4.99 -49.06 19.31
CA LYS A 459 -6.02 -48.62 18.34
C LYS A 459 -5.39 -47.78 17.24
N GLY A 460 -4.67 -48.39 16.35
CA GLY A 460 -4.16 -47.77 15.15
C GLY A 460 -3.43 -46.41 15.32
N TRP A 461 -2.44 -46.14 14.52
CA TRP A 461 -1.57 -44.99 14.63
C TRP A 461 -2.34 -43.63 14.55
N ILE A 462 -3.46 -43.58 13.82
CA ILE A 462 -4.23 -42.38 13.55
C ILE A 462 -5.09 -41.94 14.74
N SER A 463 -5.63 -42.84 15.54
CA SER A 463 -6.50 -42.49 16.67
C SER A 463 -5.78 -41.89 17.88
N TYR A 464 -4.48 -42.13 18.02
CA TYR A 464 -3.66 -41.53 19.09
C TYR A 464 -3.11 -40.14 18.73
N VAL A 465 -2.95 -39.85 17.45
CA VAL A 465 -2.46 -38.53 16.97
C VAL A 465 -3.46 -37.44 17.25
N PHE A 466 -4.76 -37.75 17.29
CA PHE A 466 -5.84 -36.75 17.43
C PHE A 466 -6.51 -36.72 18.82
N LYS A 467 -6.05 -37.51 19.80
CA LYS A 467 -6.63 -37.53 21.14
C LYS A 467 -5.70 -37.03 22.27
N LEU A 468 -4.57 -36.47 21.93
CA LEU A 468 -3.68 -35.70 22.78
C LEU A 468 -3.57 -34.29 22.25
#